data_f7be8883c092bada15ec00f91f9d4fbb
#
_entry.id   f7be8883c092bada15ec00f91f9d4fbb
#
_cell.length_a   1.000
_cell.length_b   1.000
_cell.length_c   1.000
_cell.angle_alpha   90.00
_cell.angle_beta   90.00
_cell.angle_gamma   90.00
#
_symmetry.space_group_name_H-M   'P 1'
#
loop_
_entity.id
_entity.type
_entity.pdbx_description
1 polymer ?
#
loop_
_entity_poly.entity_id
_entity_poly.type
_entity_poly.pdbx_seq_one_letter_code
_entity_poly.pdbx_strand_id
1 'polypeptide(L)'
;RELSEETGLTADHWRKLTVLETTPGFCNERIHLYLATGLHAGKTHPDEDEFVCTLRMPLSDAVQKVMDGTFRDGKTALALLMVQQLLSAPCKQ
;
A
#
# COMPACT_ATOMS: atom_id res chain seq x y z
N ARG A 1 -11.93 6.79 2.36
CA ARG A 1 -12.82 6.47 3.48
C ARG A 1 -12.35 5.24 4.23
N GLU A 2 -12.01 4.19 3.52
CA GLU A 2 -11.55 2.97 4.18
C GLU A 2 -10.23 3.19 4.92
N LEU A 3 -9.37 4.04 4.38
CA LEU A 3 -8.12 4.34 5.06
C LEU A 3 -8.38 4.94 6.43
N SER A 4 -9.29 5.91 6.52
CA SER A 4 -9.56 6.54 7.80
C SER A 4 -10.29 5.60 8.75
N GLU A 5 -11.14 4.73 8.22
CA GLU A 5 -11.85 3.76 9.06
C GLU A 5 -10.90 2.74 9.67
N GLU A 6 -9.88 2.32 8.91
CA GLU A 6 -9.00 1.26 9.36
C GLU A 6 -7.78 1.77 10.11
N THR A 7 -7.28 2.94 9.75
CA THR A 7 -6.03 3.44 10.33
C THR A 7 -6.18 4.74 11.07
N GLY A 8 -7.30 5.43 10.92
CA GLY A 8 -7.47 6.77 11.47
C GLY A 8 -6.75 7.85 10.71
N LEU A 9 -6.23 7.52 9.53
CA LEU A 9 -5.48 8.47 8.72
C LEU A 9 -6.31 8.94 7.55
N THR A 10 -6.09 10.19 7.15
CA THR A 10 -6.61 10.71 5.91
C THR A 10 -5.43 11.13 5.05
N ALA A 11 -5.66 11.26 3.76
CA ALA A 11 -4.59 11.58 2.83
C ALA A 11 -5.01 12.74 1.94
N ASP A 12 -4.05 13.63 1.66
CA ASP A 12 -4.30 14.75 0.77
C ASP A 12 -4.26 14.35 -0.70
N HIS A 13 -3.46 13.36 -1.02
CA HIS A 13 -3.24 12.97 -2.40
C HIS A 13 -3.37 11.47 -2.54
N TRP A 14 -4.04 11.06 -3.61
CA TRP A 14 -4.20 9.66 -3.96
C TRP A 14 -3.69 9.47 -5.39
N ARG A 15 -2.90 8.44 -5.57
CA ARG A 15 -2.40 8.11 -6.89
C ARG A 15 -2.62 6.63 -7.13
N LYS A 16 -3.28 6.31 -8.23
CA LYS A 16 -3.45 4.91 -8.60
C LYS A 16 -2.14 4.38 -9.13
N LEU A 17 -1.67 3.27 -8.57
CA LEU A 17 -0.45 2.63 -9.01
C LEU A 17 -0.73 1.70 -10.17
N THR A 18 -1.61 0.73 -9.96
CA THR A 18 -1.92 -0.23 -11.00
C THR A 18 -3.13 -1.06 -10.56
N VAL A 19 -3.55 -1.92 -11.45
CA VAL A 19 -4.53 -2.96 -11.15
C VAL A 19 -3.80 -4.29 -11.24
N LEU A 20 -3.81 -5.04 -10.16
CA LEU A 20 -3.17 -6.33 -10.10
C LEU A 20 -4.21 -7.41 -10.39
N GLU A 21 -3.90 -8.27 -11.34
CA GLU A 21 -4.71 -9.46 -11.60
C GLU A 21 -4.05 -10.63 -10.93
N THR A 22 -4.77 -11.27 -10.00
CA THR A 22 -4.16 -12.25 -9.14
C THR A 22 -4.09 -13.64 -9.76
N THR A 23 -5.14 -14.04 -10.51
CA THR A 23 -5.18 -15.38 -11.09
C THR A 23 -5.78 -15.31 -12.49
N PRO A 24 -5.03 -14.77 -13.47
CA PRO A 24 -5.53 -14.68 -14.83
C PRO A 24 -5.91 -16.06 -15.36
N GLY A 25 -7.09 -16.16 -15.94
CA GLY A 25 -7.54 -17.43 -16.50
C GLY A 25 -8.33 -18.30 -15.55
N PHE A 26 -8.29 -18.02 -14.25
CA PHE A 26 -9.03 -18.82 -13.27
C PHE A 26 -10.12 -18.03 -12.60
N CYS A 27 -9.87 -16.77 -12.29
CA CYS A 27 -10.91 -15.92 -11.73
C CYS A 27 -10.65 -14.50 -12.19
N ASN A 28 -11.63 -13.64 -11.93
CA ASN A 28 -11.57 -12.26 -12.41
C ASN A 28 -11.22 -11.28 -11.30
N GLU A 29 -10.48 -11.75 -10.30
CA GLU A 29 -10.12 -10.88 -9.22
C GLU A 29 -9.12 -9.85 -9.68
N ARG A 30 -9.42 -8.59 -9.38
CA ARG A 30 -8.54 -7.47 -9.66
C ARG A 30 -8.42 -6.65 -8.41
N ILE A 31 -7.19 -6.33 -8.05
CA ILE A 31 -6.90 -5.53 -6.87
C ILE A 31 -6.34 -4.21 -7.33
N HIS A 32 -6.99 -3.12 -6.92
CA HIS A 32 -6.56 -1.78 -7.29
C HIS A 32 -5.60 -1.27 -6.21
N LEU A 33 -4.39 -0.93 -6.62
CA LEU A 33 -3.36 -0.46 -5.71
C LEU A 33 -3.23 1.05 -5.80
N TYR A 34 -3.21 1.70 -4.65
CA TYR A 34 -3.12 3.16 -4.56
C TYR A 34 -2.00 3.57 -3.63
N LEU A 35 -1.41 4.72 -3.94
CA LEU A 35 -0.47 5.38 -3.05
C LEU A 35 -1.18 6.59 -2.45
N ALA A 36 -1.19 6.66 -1.14
CA ALA A 36 -1.76 7.79 -0.41
C ALA A 36 -0.62 8.57 0.21
N THR A 37 -0.60 9.88 -0.03
CA THR A 37 0.43 10.76 0.53
C THR A 37 -0.21 11.97 1.17
N GLY A 38 0.60 12.71 1.96
CA GLY A 38 0.06 13.82 2.71
C GLY A 38 -0.85 13.33 3.81
N LEU A 39 -0.36 12.42 4.63
CA LEU A 39 -1.19 11.75 5.63
C LEU A 39 -1.41 12.64 6.83
N HIS A 40 -2.62 12.58 7.38
CA HIS A 40 -3.00 13.30 8.58
C HIS A 40 -3.65 12.33 9.54
N ALA A 41 -3.23 12.41 10.80
CA ALA A 41 -3.81 11.58 11.83
C ALA A 41 -5.17 12.15 12.23
N GLY A 42 -6.16 11.28 12.29
CA GLY A 42 -7.47 11.64 12.76
C GLY A 42 -7.88 10.75 13.90
N LYS A 43 -9.13 10.84 14.28
CA LYS A 43 -9.64 9.95 15.30
C LYS A 43 -9.78 8.55 14.71
N THR A 44 -9.23 7.59 15.41
CA THR A 44 -9.45 6.22 15.02
C THR A 44 -10.80 5.76 15.53
N HIS A 45 -11.51 5.09 14.66
CA HIS A 45 -12.74 4.42 15.04
C HIS A 45 -12.62 2.98 14.59
N PRO A 46 -11.71 2.23 15.22
CA PRO A 46 -11.60 0.84 14.82
C PRO A 46 -12.86 0.12 15.21
N ASP A 47 -13.45 -0.57 14.28
CA ASP A 47 -14.47 -1.51 14.59
C ASP A 47 -13.85 -2.58 15.46
N GLU A 48 -14.52 -2.94 16.54
CA GLU A 48 -13.98 -3.93 17.44
C GLU A 48 -13.78 -5.27 16.75
N ASP A 49 -14.52 -5.49 15.66
CA ASP A 49 -14.43 -6.74 14.93
C ASP A 49 -13.39 -6.71 13.81
N GLU A 50 -12.73 -5.60 13.61
CA GLU A 50 -11.73 -5.52 12.54
C GLU A 50 -10.34 -5.61 13.12
N PHE A 51 -9.60 -6.58 12.64
CA PHE A 51 -8.21 -6.78 13.03
C PHE A 51 -7.32 -6.37 11.88
N VAL A 52 -7.14 -5.07 11.73
CA VAL A 52 -6.27 -4.56 10.69
C VAL A 52 -4.93 -4.23 11.31
N CYS A 53 -3.90 -4.89 10.82
CA CYS A 53 -2.53 -4.61 11.25
C CYS A 53 -1.93 -3.53 10.37
N THR A 54 -1.56 -2.42 10.99
CA THR A 54 -0.88 -1.35 10.30
C THR A 54 0.56 -1.33 10.76
N LEU A 55 1.48 -1.40 9.80
CA LEU A 55 2.90 -1.35 10.09
C LEU A 55 3.45 -0.01 9.66
N ARG A 56 4.28 0.57 10.51
CA ARG A 56 4.99 1.79 10.19
C ARG A 56 6.47 1.48 10.12
N MET A 57 7.08 1.80 8.99
CA MET A 57 8.51 1.58 8.83
C MET A 57 9.01 2.42 7.67
N PRO A 58 10.30 2.71 7.65
CA PRO A 58 10.87 3.39 6.49
C PRO A 58 10.66 2.57 5.23
N LEU A 59 10.46 3.26 4.11
CA LEU A 59 10.23 2.57 2.85
C LEU A 59 11.39 1.65 2.49
N SER A 60 12.63 2.10 2.74
CA SER A 60 13.79 1.28 2.42
C SER A 60 13.79 -0.03 3.21
N ASP A 61 13.36 0.01 4.46
CA ASP A 61 13.25 -1.22 5.25
C ASP A 61 12.16 -2.14 4.71
N ALA A 62 11.04 -1.56 4.30
CA ALA A 62 9.94 -2.35 3.75
C ALA A 62 10.37 -3.03 2.45
N VAL A 63 11.08 -2.32 1.59
CA VAL A 63 11.56 -2.89 0.34
C VAL A 63 12.57 -3.99 0.62
N GLN A 64 13.44 -3.80 1.62
CA GLN A 64 14.40 -4.83 1.98
C GLN A 64 13.70 -6.11 2.43
N LYS A 65 12.58 -5.96 3.13
CA LYS A 65 11.81 -7.14 3.56
C LYS A 65 11.15 -7.85 2.39
N VAL A 66 10.84 -7.12 1.33
CA VAL A 66 10.38 -7.75 0.10
C VAL A 66 11.52 -8.55 -0.53
N MET A 67 12.70 -7.93 -0.59
CA MET A 67 13.83 -8.54 -1.27
C MET A 67 14.36 -9.77 -0.54
N ASP A 68 14.26 -9.80 0.78
CA ASP A 68 14.74 -10.94 1.55
C ASP A 68 13.67 -12.02 1.77
N GLY A 69 12.47 -11.80 1.24
CA GLY A 69 11.43 -12.82 1.31
C GLY A 69 10.57 -12.75 2.56
N THR A 70 10.76 -11.77 3.42
CA THR A 70 9.94 -11.63 4.63
C THR A 70 8.50 -11.29 4.26
N PHE A 71 8.32 -10.32 3.36
CA PHE A 71 7.00 -9.97 2.85
C PHE A 71 6.74 -10.75 1.58
N ARG A 72 5.82 -11.67 1.65
CA ARG A 72 5.54 -12.58 0.53
C ARG A 72 4.25 -12.25 -0.20
N ASP A 73 3.40 -11.41 0.37
CA ASP A 73 2.16 -11.07 -0.27
C ASP A 73 2.44 -10.28 -1.55
N GLY A 74 1.91 -10.77 -2.67
CA GLY A 74 2.22 -10.19 -3.97
C GLY A 74 1.77 -8.75 -4.12
N LYS A 75 0.61 -8.40 -3.58
CA LYS A 75 0.14 -7.02 -3.70
C LYS A 75 1.00 -6.07 -2.87
N THR A 76 1.46 -6.52 -1.70
CA THR A 76 2.36 -5.72 -0.88
C THR A 76 3.70 -5.53 -1.57
N ALA A 77 4.27 -6.61 -2.09
CA ALA A 77 5.55 -6.54 -2.77
C ALA A 77 5.48 -5.63 -3.98
N LEU A 78 4.45 -5.78 -4.79
CA LEU A 78 4.30 -4.96 -5.99
C LEU A 78 4.16 -3.50 -5.63
N ALA A 79 3.30 -3.18 -4.65
CA ALA A 79 3.08 -1.79 -4.27
C ALA A 79 4.35 -1.15 -3.74
N LEU A 80 5.09 -1.85 -2.89
CA LEU A 80 6.31 -1.29 -2.30
C LEU A 80 7.37 -1.05 -3.35
N LEU A 81 7.55 -1.99 -4.27
CA LEU A 81 8.56 -1.81 -5.32
C LEU A 81 8.16 -0.69 -6.27
N MET A 82 6.89 -0.56 -6.60
CA MET A 82 6.44 0.53 -7.45
C MET A 82 6.65 1.89 -6.79
N VAL A 83 6.33 2.00 -5.50
CA VAL A 83 6.50 3.26 -4.78
C VAL A 83 7.98 3.61 -4.71
N GLN A 84 8.84 2.63 -4.42
CA GLN A 84 10.27 2.88 -4.38
C GLN A 84 10.76 3.42 -5.71
N GLN A 85 10.33 2.82 -6.79
CA GLN A 85 10.77 3.25 -8.12
C GLN A 85 10.29 4.66 -8.42
N LEU A 86 9.05 4.97 -8.05
CA LEU A 86 8.52 6.30 -8.29
C LEU A 86 9.26 7.37 -7.51
N LEU A 87 9.60 7.08 -6.26
CA LEU A 87 10.28 8.06 -5.41
C LEU A 87 11.75 8.18 -5.73
N SER A 88 12.35 7.12 -6.27
CA SER A 88 13.77 7.12 -6.60
C SER A 88 14.03 7.61 -8.01
N ALA A 89 13.01 7.62 -8.87
CA ALA A 89 13.21 7.97 -10.25
C ALA A 89 13.57 9.45 -10.38
N PRO A 90 14.50 9.80 -11.26
CA PRO A 90 14.79 11.19 -11.50
C PRO A 90 13.56 11.91 -12.04
N CYS A 91 13.42 13.17 -11.68
CA CYS A 91 12.25 13.94 -12.06
C CYS A 91 12.22 14.30 -13.54
N LYS A 92 13.26 14.06 -14.25
CA LYS A 92 13.36 14.47 -15.64
C LYS A 92 12.54 13.63 -16.59
N GLN A 93 11.97 12.59 -16.11
CA GLN A 93 11.19 11.70 -16.97
C GLN A 93 9.86 12.32 -17.41
#